data_ed25b09c4f1f81548cc7cbffefadd9af
#
_entry.id   ed25b09c4f1f81548cc7cbffefadd9af
#
_cell.length_a   1.000
_cell.length_b   1.000
_cell.length_c   1.000
_cell.angle_alpha   90.00
_cell.angle_beta   90.00
_cell.angle_gamma   90.00
#
_symmetry.space_group_name_H-M   'P 1'
#
loop_
_entity.id
_entity.type
_entity.pdbx_description
1 polymer ?
#
loop_
_entity_poly.entity_id
_entity_poly.type
_entity_poly.pdbx_seq_one_letter_code
_entity_poly.pdbx_strand_id
1 'polypeptide(L)'
;MIRYLEEKKLFQLDTINTTYVIGLTQEGYVGHVYYGDRLFGEAVSTLLRTEEPPFTPSKNLREKSAFLDFFPMEYPTGGIGDYRESCLDVRNEAGSKASEILYFSHVITNGKPRLEGLPASFGNDDEVQTLVITCKDLVLGLSVDLMYSVFEKEDVIVRSTHVTNEGSQTLRLEKVYSACLDMDNENFELLNLHGSWARERHIQRRELAYGKQLMSSLKGESSHQEHPFQALVTKGCDQEHGKVYAMHFVYSGNFIAQTERTQFDMVRMVMGISAEEFCWQLTPGSSFQAPG
;
A
#
# COMPACT_ATOMS: atom_id res chain seq x y z
N MET A 1 -14.62 -10.74 -6.57
CA MET A 1 -15.84 -9.94 -6.22
C MET A 1 -15.63 -9.25 -4.89
N ILE A 2 -16.08 -8.00 -4.74
CA ILE A 2 -15.85 -7.18 -3.54
C ILE A 2 -17.11 -7.19 -2.66
N ARG A 3 -16.93 -7.40 -1.35
CA ARG A 3 -18.01 -7.36 -0.34
C ARG A 3 -17.59 -6.50 0.84
N TYR A 4 -18.50 -5.68 1.35
CA TYR A 4 -18.36 -5.04 2.65
C TYR A 4 -19.19 -5.79 3.70
N LEU A 5 -18.53 -6.30 4.72
CA LEU A 5 -19.13 -7.01 5.84
C LEU A 5 -19.34 -6.00 6.97
N GLU A 6 -20.47 -5.30 6.95
CA GLU A 6 -20.75 -4.13 7.79
C GLU A 6 -20.62 -4.41 9.29
N GLU A 7 -21.23 -5.50 9.79
CA GLU A 7 -21.17 -5.89 11.21
C GLU A 7 -19.75 -6.19 11.70
N LYS A 8 -18.88 -6.65 10.77
CA LYS A 8 -17.49 -7.00 11.05
C LYS A 8 -16.52 -5.86 10.74
N LYS A 9 -16.98 -4.80 10.06
CA LYS A 9 -16.18 -3.71 9.54
C LYS A 9 -15.01 -4.20 8.65
N LEU A 10 -15.29 -5.16 7.77
CA LEU A 10 -14.31 -5.76 6.86
C LEU A 10 -14.70 -5.55 5.40
N PHE A 11 -13.70 -5.27 4.56
CA PHE A 11 -13.80 -5.41 3.10
C PHE A 11 -13.13 -6.71 2.71
N GLN A 12 -13.85 -7.57 2.01
CA GLN A 12 -13.34 -8.82 1.46
C GLN A 12 -13.34 -8.74 -0.06
N LEU A 13 -12.15 -8.86 -0.64
CA LEU A 13 -11.87 -8.78 -2.06
C LEU A 13 -11.45 -10.18 -2.53
N ASP A 14 -12.32 -10.83 -3.29
CA ASP A 14 -12.11 -12.20 -3.75
C ASP A 14 -11.78 -12.21 -5.25
N THR A 15 -10.71 -12.89 -5.62
CA THR A 15 -10.41 -13.34 -6.97
C THR A 15 -10.79 -14.82 -7.12
N ILE A 16 -10.41 -15.49 -8.23
CA ILE A 16 -10.67 -16.92 -8.38
C ILE A 16 -9.92 -17.74 -7.31
N ASN A 17 -8.64 -17.44 -7.09
CA ASN A 17 -7.79 -18.27 -6.23
C ASN A 17 -7.34 -17.55 -4.94
N THR A 18 -7.54 -16.23 -4.82
CA THR A 18 -7.07 -15.47 -3.67
C THR A 18 -8.16 -14.66 -2.99
N THR A 19 -7.93 -14.32 -1.73
CA THR A 19 -8.72 -13.36 -0.96
C THR A 19 -7.80 -12.31 -0.35
N TYR A 20 -8.20 -11.05 -0.45
CA TYR A 20 -7.57 -9.92 0.22
C TYR A 20 -8.58 -9.30 1.19
N VAL A 21 -8.20 -9.07 2.44
CA VAL A 21 -9.12 -8.55 3.46
C VAL A 21 -8.54 -7.32 4.12
N ILE A 22 -9.37 -6.28 4.20
CA ILE A 22 -9.06 -5.00 4.85
C ILE A 22 -10.02 -4.84 6.02
N GLY A 23 -9.52 -4.39 7.16
CA GLY A 23 -10.32 -4.16 8.37
C GLY A 23 -10.28 -2.71 8.84
N LEU A 24 -11.36 -2.29 9.48
CA LEU A 24 -11.47 -0.97 10.10
C LEU A 24 -11.46 -1.10 11.62
N THR A 25 -10.59 -0.34 12.30
CA THR A 25 -10.60 -0.25 13.77
C THR A 25 -11.73 0.65 14.26
N GLN A 26 -11.93 0.70 15.57
CA GLN A 26 -12.93 1.61 16.18
C GLN A 26 -12.54 3.08 15.99
N GLU A 27 -11.24 3.37 16.00
CA GLU A 27 -10.69 4.71 15.79
C GLU A 27 -10.71 5.14 14.31
N GLY A 28 -10.96 4.21 13.39
CA GLY A 28 -11.02 4.48 11.96
C GLY A 28 -9.71 4.21 11.20
N TYR A 29 -8.73 3.56 11.81
CA TYR A 29 -7.56 3.11 11.06
C TYR A 29 -7.92 1.99 10.10
N VAL A 30 -7.34 2.04 8.91
CA VAL A 30 -7.52 1.04 7.85
C VAL A 30 -6.35 0.08 7.89
N GLY A 31 -6.61 -1.17 8.24
CA GLY A 31 -5.58 -2.18 8.45
C GLY A 31 -5.68 -3.36 7.51
N HIS A 32 -4.52 -3.94 7.21
CA HIS A 32 -4.42 -5.21 6.50
C HIS A 32 -4.81 -6.37 7.42
N VAL A 33 -5.64 -7.28 6.94
CA VAL A 33 -6.11 -8.45 7.72
C VAL A 33 -5.55 -9.75 7.15
N TYR A 34 -5.65 -9.92 5.83
CA TYR A 34 -5.28 -11.17 5.17
C TYR A 34 -5.02 -10.96 3.69
N TYR A 35 -4.03 -11.64 3.16
CA TYR A 35 -3.84 -11.86 1.73
C TYR A 35 -3.27 -13.27 1.52
N GLY A 36 -3.95 -14.08 0.75
CA GLY A 36 -3.53 -15.46 0.51
C GLY A 36 -4.58 -16.26 -0.25
N ASP A 37 -4.59 -17.57 -0.04
CA ASP A 37 -5.53 -18.49 -0.68
C ASP A 37 -6.97 -18.07 -0.44
N ARG A 38 -7.83 -18.37 -1.41
CA ARG A 38 -9.23 -18.00 -1.36
C ARG A 38 -9.93 -18.55 -0.13
N LEU A 39 -10.57 -17.66 0.63
CA LEU A 39 -11.41 -18.04 1.77
C LEU A 39 -12.79 -18.44 1.28
N PHE A 40 -13.26 -19.62 1.73
CA PHE A 40 -14.62 -20.09 1.50
C PHE A 40 -15.53 -19.57 2.61
N GLY A 41 -16.22 -18.47 2.33
CA GLY A 41 -17.11 -17.80 3.28
C GLY A 41 -16.66 -16.37 3.60
N GLU A 42 -17.07 -15.88 4.75
CA GLU A 42 -16.75 -14.54 5.21
C GLU A 42 -15.54 -14.54 6.14
N ALA A 43 -14.63 -13.57 5.91
CA ALA A 43 -13.52 -13.30 6.82
C ALA A 43 -14.01 -12.95 8.24
N VAL A 44 -13.13 -13.09 9.21
CA VAL A 44 -13.41 -12.80 10.62
C VAL A 44 -12.56 -11.65 11.12
N SER A 45 -13.17 -10.74 11.87
CA SER A 45 -12.53 -9.51 12.37
C SER A 45 -11.42 -9.77 13.39
N THR A 46 -11.42 -10.93 14.05
CA THR A 46 -10.38 -11.32 15.01
C THR A 46 -9.00 -11.51 14.38
N LEU A 47 -8.92 -11.58 13.05
CA LEU A 47 -7.63 -11.63 12.34
C LEU A 47 -6.97 -10.25 12.22
N LEU A 48 -7.71 -9.16 12.40
CA LEU A 48 -7.11 -7.82 12.44
C LEU A 48 -6.26 -7.69 13.72
N ARG A 49 -4.96 -7.53 13.53
CA ARG A 49 -4.04 -7.41 14.64
C ARG A 49 -4.23 -6.08 15.38
N THR A 50 -4.54 -6.15 16.67
CA THR A 50 -4.69 -5.00 17.55
C THR A 50 -3.96 -5.21 18.87
N GLU A 51 -2.80 -5.86 18.81
CA GLU A 51 -2.00 -6.22 19.98
C GLU A 51 -1.17 -5.04 20.49
N GLU A 52 -0.90 -5.04 21.79
CA GLU A 52 -0.03 -4.07 22.44
C GLU A 52 1.39 -4.65 22.58
N PRO A 53 2.36 -4.25 21.73
CA PRO A 53 3.73 -4.67 21.89
C PRO A 53 4.40 -3.93 23.05
N PRO A 54 5.34 -4.56 23.77
CA PRO A 54 6.05 -3.93 24.86
C PRO A 54 6.85 -2.70 24.41
N PHE A 55 6.83 -1.63 25.22
CA PHE A 55 7.61 -0.40 25.02
C PHE A 55 7.33 0.35 23.71
N THR A 56 6.20 0.09 23.07
CA THR A 56 5.79 0.84 21.88
C THR A 56 4.92 2.03 22.29
N PRO A 57 5.22 3.23 21.80
CA PRO A 57 4.41 4.40 22.11
C PRO A 57 3.02 4.27 21.50
N SER A 58 2.02 4.77 22.23
CA SER A 58 0.64 4.81 21.77
C SER A 58 0.05 6.19 22.01
N LYS A 59 -0.79 6.62 21.09
CA LYS A 59 -1.61 7.83 21.23
C LYS A 59 -2.60 7.71 22.39
N ASN A 60 -3.14 6.52 22.61
CA ASN A 60 -4.05 6.20 23.69
C ASN A 60 -3.68 4.87 24.34
N LEU A 61 -3.20 4.91 25.57
CA LEU A 61 -2.74 3.72 26.31
C LEU A 61 -3.83 2.64 26.53
N ARG A 62 -5.09 2.96 26.32
CA ARG A 62 -6.21 2.02 26.48
C ARG A 62 -6.66 1.36 25.17
N GLU A 63 -6.21 1.90 24.04
CA GLU A 63 -6.62 1.45 22.72
C GLU A 63 -5.49 0.68 22.03
N LYS A 64 -5.63 -0.63 21.92
CA LYS A 64 -4.60 -1.49 21.32
C LYS A 64 -4.32 -1.17 19.87
N SER A 65 -5.35 -0.79 19.10
CA SER A 65 -5.21 -0.35 17.70
C SER A 65 -4.47 0.98 17.52
N ALA A 66 -4.18 1.69 18.61
CA ALA A 66 -3.36 2.90 18.57
C ALA A 66 -1.85 2.64 18.63
N PHE A 67 -1.41 1.40 18.73
CA PHE A 67 0.01 1.00 18.63
C PHE A 67 0.42 0.85 17.16
N LEU A 68 0.52 1.99 16.48
CA LEU A 68 0.63 2.04 15.02
C LEU A 68 1.94 1.46 14.48
N ASP A 69 3.03 1.48 15.27
CA ASP A 69 4.31 0.88 14.88
C ASP A 69 4.26 -0.66 14.74
N PHE A 70 3.19 -1.26 15.25
CA PHE A 70 2.93 -2.70 15.16
C PHE A 70 1.68 -3.04 14.36
N PHE A 71 0.74 -2.10 14.23
CA PHE A 71 -0.51 -2.29 13.51
C PHE A 71 -0.25 -2.44 12.00
N PRO A 72 -0.81 -3.45 11.33
CA PRO A 72 -0.63 -3.63 9.89
C PRO A 72 -1.46 -2.60 9.12
N MET A 73 -0.83 -1.53 8.64
CA MET A 73 -1.48 -0.43 7.94
C MET A 73 -1.69 -0.72 6.46
N GLU A 74 -2.85 -0.38 5.91
CA GLU A 74 -3.07 -0.40 4.46
C GLU A 74 -2.39 0.78 3.75
N TYR A 75 -2.32 1.94 4.40
CA TYR A 75 -1.68 3.12 3.84
C TYR A 75 -1.13 4.02 4.96
N PRO A 76 0.10 3.77 5.42
CA PRO A 76 0.69 4.49 6.53
C PRO A 76 1.08 5.93 6.18
N THR A 77 0.89 6.84 7.14
CA THR A 77 1.34 8.24 7.08
C THR A 77 2.36 8.53 8.15
N GLY A 78 3.13 9.61 7.99
CA GLY A 78 4.19 9.98 8.93
C GLY A 78 3.70 10.77 10.15
N GLY A 79 4.45 10.67 11.26
CA GLY A 79 4.31 11.58 12.41
C GLY A 79 3.24 11.23 13.44
N ILE A 80 2.66 10.03 13.38
CA ILE A 80 1.55 9.60 14.24
C ILE A 80 1.87 8.37 15.12
N GLY A 81 3.12 7.89 15.13
CA GLY A 81 3.55 6.77 15.95
C GLY A 81 3.81 5.48 15.19
N ASP A 82 3.66 5.44 13.88
CA ASP A 82 4.26 4.43 13.00
C ASP A 82 5.64 4.94 12.55
N TYR A 83 6.71 4.22 12.90
CA TYR A 83 8.09 4.60 12.60
C TYR A 83 8.67 3.84 11.41
N ARG A 84 7.88 2.95 10.81
CA ARG A 84 8.20 2.24 9.57
C ARG A 84 8.05 3.18 8.37
N GLU A 85 8.35 2.68 7.17
CA GLU A 85 8.19 3.46 5.95
C GLU A 85 6.74 3.94 5.77
N SER A 86 6.55 5.25 5.59
CA SER A 86 5.27 5.86 5.27
C SER A 86 4.99 5.78 3.76
N CYS A 87 3.71 5.73 3.38
CA CYS A 87 3.28 5.86 1.98
C CYS A 87 2.98 7.30 1.59
N LEU A 88 2.68 8.15 2.57
CA LEU A 88 2.33 9.55 2.33
C LEU A 88 3.06 10.45 3.31
N ASP A 89 3.81 11.40 2.77
CA ASP A 89 4.41 12.50 3.52
C ASP A 89 3.86 13.83 3.00
N VAL A 90 3.16 14.53 3.86
CA VAL A 90 2.55 15.83 3.57
C VAL A 90 3.14 16.87 4.50
N ARG A 91 3.61 17.97 3.96
CA ARG A 91 4.09 19.10 4.75
C ARG A 91 3.11 20.26 4.64
N ASN A 92 2.67 20.78 5.76
CA ASN A 92 1.87 21.99 5.82
C ASN A 92 2.72 23.27 5.79
N GLU A 93 2.08 24.45 5.73
CA GLU A 93 2.77 25.76 5.71
C GLU A 93 3.64 26.01 6.95
N ALA A 94 3.27 25.45 8.11
CA ALA A 94 4.07 25.55 9.33
C ALA A 94 5.28 24.59 9.37
N GLY A 95 5.45 23.74 8.34
CA GLY A 95 6.56 22.79 8.23
C GLY A 95 6.31 21.44 8.91
N SER A 96 5.16 21.22 9.55
CA SER A 96 4.80 19.93 10.15
C SER A 96 4.56 18.87 9.08
N LYS A 97 5.01 17.63 9.37
CA LYS A 97 4.78 16.44 8.54
C LYS A 97 3.78 15.45 9.17
N ALA A 98 3.28 15.72 10.37
CA ALA A 98 2.32 14.83 10.99
C ALA A 98 1.01 14.86 10.20
N SER A 99 0.58 13.70 9.73
CA SER A 99 -0.72 13.53 9.09
C SER A 99 -1.38 12.23 9.55
N GLU A 100 -2.66 12.31 9.90
CA GLU A 100 -3.44 11.18 10.39
C GLU A 100 -4.68 11.01 9.53
N ILE A 101 -4.64 10.05 8.62
CA ILE A 101 -5.80 9.74 7.80
C ILE A 101 -6.62 8.62 8.45
N LEU A 102 -7.90 8.87 8.64
CA LEU A 102 -8.85 7.91 9.20
C LEU A 102 -9.95 7.62 8.17
N TYR A 103 -10.48 6.41 8.21
CA TYR A 103 -11.61 6.01 7.37
C TYR A 103 -12.76 7.03 7.49
N PHE A 104 -13.27 7.45 6.34
CA PHE A 104 -14.41 8.35 6.25
C PHE A 104 -15.60 7.72 5.54
N SER A 105 -15.39 7.14 4.39
CA SER A 105 -16.42 6.48 3.58
C SER A 105 -15.82 5.48 2.60
N HIS A 106 -16.67 4.74 1.92
CA HIS A 106 -16.26 3.88 0.81
C HIS A 106 -17.34 3.81 -0.26
N VAL A 107 -16.93 3.41 -1.45
CA VAL A 107 -17.83 3.06 -2.55
C VAL A 107 -17.29 1.84 -3.29
N ILE A 108 -18.20 0.97 -3.75
CA ILE A 108 -17.88 -0.17 -4.62
C ILE A 108 -18.58 0.07 -5.95
N THR A 109 -17.81 0.05 -7.03
CA THR A 109 -18.31 0.27 -8.39
C THR A 109 -17.88 -0.86 -9.32
N ASN A 110 -18.60 -1.04 -10.43
CA ASN A 110 -18.13 -1.89 -11.50
C ASN A 110 -17.16 -1.12 -12.40
N GLY A 111 -16.24 -1.85 -13.01
CA GLY A 111 -15.19 -1.31 -13.85
C GLY A 111 -14.00 -0.77 -13.09
N LYS A 112 -12.97 -0.36 -13.84
CA LYS A 112 -11.76 0.28 -13.31
C LYS A 112 -11.74 1.75 -13.72
N PRO A 113 -11.65 2.69 -12.74
CA PRO A 113 -11.48 4.11 -13.05
C PRO A 113 -10.25 4.37 -13.90
N ARG A 114 -10.35 5.30 -14.84
CA ARG A 114 -9.19 5.75 -15.63
C ARG A 114 -8.28 6.60 -14.75
N LEU A 115 -6.98 6.41 -14.91
CA LEU A 115 -5.96 7.26 -14.33
C LEU A 115 -5.53 8.25 -15.41
N GLU A 116 -6.05 9.47 -15.38
CA GLU A 116 -5.79 10.47 -16.42
C GLU A 116 -4.30 10.81 -16.50
N GLY A 117 -3.74 10.79 -17.72
CA GLY A 117 -2.34 11.14 -17.98
C GLY A 117 -1.31 10.10 -17.51
N LEU A 118 -1.76 8.94 -17.00
CA LEU A 118 -0.89 7.89 -16.48
C LEU A 118 -1.07 6.59 -17.26
N PRO A 119 -0.03 5.76 -17.40
CA PRO A 119 -0.19 4.40 -17.85
C PRO A 119 -1.05 3.63 -16.84
N ALA A 120 -1.90 2.74 -17.34
CA ALA A 120 -2.83 1.99 -16.51
C ALA A 120 -3.18 0.64 -17.14
N SER A 121 -3.63 -0.30 -16.30
CA SER A 121 -4.39 -1.46 -16.75
C SER A 121 -5.84 -1.06 -17.06
N PHE A 122 -6.47 -1.81 -17.93
CA PHE A 122 -7.85 -1.58 -18.36
C PHE A 122 -8.68 -2.83 -18.07
N GLY A 123 -9.94 -2.64 -17.68
CA GLY A 123 -10.92 -3.70 -17.48
C GLY A 123 -12.32 -3.16 -17.70
N ASN A 124 -13.18 -3.98 -18.27
CA ASN A 124 -14.57 -3.62 -18.53
C ASN A 124 -15.42 -3.72 -17.26
N ASP A 125 -16.61 -3.12 -17.28
CA ASP A 125 -17.52 -3.07 -16.12
C ASP A 125 -18.00 -4.45 -15.64
N ASP A 126 -17.99 -5.44 -16.52
CA ASP A 126 -18.37 -6.83 -16.23
C ASP A 126 -17.18 -7.73 -15.80
N GLU A 127 -15.96 -7.23 -15.89
CA GLU A 127 -14.73 -7.98 -15.57
C GLU A 127 -14.08 -7.55 -14.26
N VAL A 128 -14.26 -6.29 -13.89
CA VAL A 128 -13.56 -5.66 -12.77
C VAL A 128 -14.55 -5.00 -11.82
N GLN A 129 -14.29 -5.10 -10.53
CA GLN A 129 -14.91 -4.26 -9.51
C GLN A 129 -13.84 -3.42 -8.82
N THR A 130 -14.18 -2.18 -8.48
CA THR A 130 -13.29 -1.28 -7.75
C THR A 130 -13.90 -0.87 -6.43
N LEU A 131 -13.15 -1.08 -5.35
CA LEU A 131 -13.37 -0.49 -4.04
C LEU A 131 -12.56 0.80 -3.95
N VAL A 132 -13.20 1.89 -3.56
CA VAL A 132 -12.53 3.13 -3.16
C VAL A 132 -12.81 3.35 -1.67
N ILE A 133 -11.77 3.38 -0.87
CA ILE A 133 -11.84 3.75 0.56
C ILE A 133 -11.34 5.18 0.68
N THR A 134 -12.22 6.10 1.05
CA THR A 134 -11.87 7.49 1.33
C THR A 134 -11.45 7.62 2.79
N CYS A 135 -10.23 8.08 3.00
CA CYS A 135 -9.69 8.44 4.31
C CYS A 135 -9.48 9.95 4.39
N LYS A 136 -9.65 10.54 5.58
CA LYS A 136 -9.47 12.00 5.76
C LYS A 136 -8.58 12.32 6.95
N ASP A 137 -7.76 13.35 6.77
CA ASP A 137 -7.16 14.11 7.86
C ASP A 137 -7.92 15.44 7.99
N LEU A 138 -8.78 15.51 9.01
CA LEU A 138 -9.64 16.69 9.23
C LEU A 138 -8.85 17.92 9.70
N VAL A 139 -7.66 17.74 10.25
CA VAL A 139 -6.80 18.84 10.71
C VAL A 139 -6.11 19.52 9.53
N LEU A 140 -5.60 18.73 8.60
CA LEU A 140 -4.97 19.24 7.39
C LEU A 140 -5.99 19.60 6.29
N GLY A 141 -7.22 19.09 6.37
CA GLY A 141 -8.17 19.17 5.27
C GLY A 141 -7.75 18.28 4.08
N LEU A 142 -7.15 17.13 4.37
CA LEU A 142 -6.65 16.21 3.35
C LEU A 142 -7.60 15.04 3.16
N SER A 143 -7.93 14.71 1.92
CA SER A 143 -8.67 13.51 1.53
C SER A 143 -7.77 12.59 0.73
N VAL A 144 -7.81 11.30 1.04
CA VAL A 144 -7.00 10.26 0.39
C VAL A 144 -7.92 9.10 0.00
N ASP A 145 -8.03 8.86 -1.30
CA ASP A 145 -8.77 7.72 -1.83
C ASP A 145 -7.82 6.57 -2.12
N LEU A 146 -8.03 5.45 -1.44
CA LEU A 146 -7.33 4.19 -1.66
C LEU A 146 -8.17 3.34 -2.61
N MET A 147 -7.70 3.14 -3.82
CA MET A 147 -8.40 2.41 -4.86
C MET A 147 -7.87 0.98 -5.00
N TYR A 148 -8.79 0.01 -5.03
CA TYR A 148 -8.52 -1.42 -5.19
C TYR A 148 -9.39 -1.96 -6.33
N SER A 149 -8.81 -2.11 -7.51
CA SER A 149 -9.51 -2.70 -8.66
C SER A 149 -9.20 -4.19 -8.75
N VAL A 150 -10.20 -5.02 -8.57
CA VAL A 150 -10.09 -6.49 -8.51
C VAL A 150 -10.36 -7.08 -9.87
N PHE A 151 -9.35 -7.67 -10.48
CA PHE A 151 -9.41 -8.45 -11.69
C PHE A 151 -9.59 -9.93 -11.29
N GLU A 152 -10.83 -10.36 -11.20
CA GLU A 152 -11.18 -11.64 -10.57
C GLU A 152 -10.55 -12.83 -11.29
N LYS A 153 -10.56 -12.85 -12.62
CA LYS A 153 -10.09 -13.98 -13.45
C LYS A 153 -8.57 -14.06 -13.53
N GLU A 154 -7.91 -12.94 -13.39
CA GLU A 154 -6.45 -12.81 -13.51
C GLU A 154 -5.73 -12.97 -12.16
N ASP A 155 -6.47 -13.08 -11.04
CA ASP A 155 -5.94 -13.09 -9.67
C ASP A 155 -5.07 -11.85 -9.35
N VAL A 156 -5.49 -10.68 -9.86
CA VAL A 156 -4.74 -9.43 -9.70
C VAL A 156 -5.60 -8.37 -9.00
N ILE A 157 -5.00 -7.64 -8.08
CA ILE A 157 -5.57 -6.43 -7.47
C ILE A 157 -4.69 -5.24 -7.86
N VAL A 158 -5.24 -4.31 -8.63
CA VAL A 158 -4.54 -3.08 -9.01
C VAL A 158 -4.85 -2.01 -7.98
N ARG A 159 -3.79 -1.41 -7.43
CA ARG A 159 -3.90 -0.38 -6.40
C ARG A 159 -3.41 0.95 -6.94
N SER A 160 -4.11 2.02 -6.59
CA SER A 160 -3.66 3.40 -6.83
C SER A 160 -4.19 4.30 -5.72
N THR A 161 -3.60 5.49 -5.60
CA THR A 161 -3.95 6.46 -4.56
C THR A 161 -4.21 7.81 -5.19
N HIS A 162 -5.29 8.46 -4.76
CA HIS A 162 -5.64 9.80 -5.17
C HIS A 162 -5.69 10.70 -3.93
N VAL A 163 -5.01 11.84 -3.97
CA VAL A 163 -4.86 12.75 -2.83
C VAL A 163 -5.45 14.10 -3.19
N THR A 164 -6.38 14.61 -2.38
CA THR A 164 -7.07 15.89 -2.60
C THR A 164 -6.89 16.82 -1.42
N ASN A 165 -6.57 18.07 -1.68
CA ASN A 165 -6.57 19.12 -0.66
C ASN A 165 -7.96 19.77 -0.59
N GLU A 166 -8.74 19.40 0.42
CA GLU A 166 -10.06 19.99 0.73
C GLU A 166 -9.93 21.17 1.70
N GLY A 167 -8.74 21.45 2.20
CA GLY A 167 -8.46 22.51 3.15
C GLY A 167 -8.25 23.89 2.51
N SER A 168 -7.86 24.85 3.34
CA SER A 168 -7.61 26.23 2.91
C SER A 168 -6.14 26.61 2.76
N GLN A 169 -5.22 25.75 3.24
CA GLN A 169 -3.77 25.98 3.16
C GLN A 169 -3.20 25.21 1.97
N THR A 170 -2.11 25.70 1.40
CA THR A 170 -1.33 24.94 0.43
C THR A 170 -0.53 23.87 1.14
N LEU A 171 -0.67 22.64 0.70
CA LEU A 171 0.09 21.49 1.19
C LEU A 171 1.20 21.14 0.20
N ARG A 172 2.27 20.53 0.70
CA ARG A 172 3.35 20.00 -0.11
C ARG A 172 3.41 18.49 0.06
N LEU A 173 3.21 17.76 -1.02
CA LEU A 173 3.42 16.33 -1.05
C LEU A 173 4.90 16.06 -1.27
N GLU A 174 5.55 15.40 -0.34
CA GLU A 174 6.96 15.00 -0.41
C GLU A 174 7.13 13.51 -0.70
N LYS A 175 6.03 12.74 -0.55
CA LYS A 175 5.92 11.32 -0.88
C LYS A 175 4.46 10.97 -1.14
N VAL A 176 4.20 10.20 -2.19
CA VAL A 176 2.90 9.57 -2.44
C VAL A 176 3.17 8.22 -3.11
N TYR A 177 3.14 7.14 -2.34
CA TYR A 177 3.24 5.79 -2.90
C TYR A 177 1.88 5.25 -3.32
N SER A 178 1.88 4.28 -4.20
CA SER A 178 0.66 3.70 -4.76
C SER A 178 0.10 2.56 -3.92
N ALA A 179 0.97 1.82 -3.23
CA ALA A 179 0.58 0.64 -2.47
C ALA A 179 1.50 0.37 -1.27
N CYS A 180 0.89 -0.21 -0.23
CA CYS A 180 1.54 -0.80 0.93
C CYS A 180 0.94 -2.18 1.18
N LEU A 181 1.76 -3.11 1.64
CA LEU A 181 1.33 -4.41 2.13
C LEU A 181 2.12 -4.74 3.38
N ASP A 182 1.44 -4.80 4.52
CA ASP A 182 2.00 -5.23 5.79
C ASP A 182 1.60 -6.68 6.07
N MET A 183 2.54 -7.52 6.45
CA MET A 183 2.30 -8.92 6.79
C MET A 183 3.32 -9.45 7.79
N ASP A 184 3.02 -10.61 8.37
CA ASP A 184 3.99 -11.35 9.15
C ASP A 184 5.10 -11.92 8.25
N ASN A 185 6.30 -12.03 8.78
CA ASN A 185 7.40 -12.66 8.06
C ASN A 185 7.30 -14.19 8.12
N GLU A 186 7.05 -14.82 6.98
CA GLU A 186 7.07 -16.29 6.83
C GLU A 186 8.46 -16.80 6.38
N ASN A 187 9.55 -16.19 6.85
CA ASN A 187 10.91 -16.44 6.38
C ASN A 187 11.09 -16.17 4.88
N PHE A 188 10.57 -15.02 4.46
CA PHE A 188 10.66 -14.60 3.08
C PHE A 188 12.07 -14.26 2.64
N GLU A 189 12.30 -14.48 1.37
CA GLU A 189 13.40 -13.89 0.60
C GLU A 189 12.84 -12.80 -0.31
N LEU A 190 13.61 -11.74 -0.50
CA LEU A 190 13.28 -10.67 -1.43
C LEU A 190 13.80 -11.01 -2.82
N LEU A 191 12.92 -10.99 -3.81
CA LEU A 191 13.23 -11.17 -5.21
C LEU A 191 13.00 -9.86 -5.97
N ASN A 192 13.98 -9.45 -6.76
CA ASN A 192 13.90 -8.34 -7.68
C ASN A 192 14.59 -8.64 -9.01
N LEU A 193 14.35 -7.80 -10.00
CA LEU A 193 14.90 -7.96 -11.34
C LEU A 193 15.89 -6.80 -11.60
N HIS A 194 17.14 -7.19 -11.85
CA HIS A 194 18.25 -6.28 -12.03
C HIS A 194 19.01 -6.61 -13.31
N GLY A 195 19.72 -5.66 -13.88
CA GLY A 195 20.50 -5.94 -15.08
C GLY A 195 21.32 -4.79 -15.62
N SER A 196 21.69 -4.97 -16.87
CA SER A 196 22.38 -3.99 -17.67
C SER A 196 22.02 -4.20 -19.14
N TRP A 197 22.45 -3.32 -20.02
CA TRP A 197 22.28 -3.51 -21.46
C TRP A 197 22.77 -4.91 -21.90
N ALA A 198 21.95 -5.61 -22.67
CA ALA A 198 22.14 -7.02 -23.10
C ALA A 198 22.18 -8.05 -21.94
N ARG A 199 21.76 -7.66 -20.73
CA ARG A 199 21.62 -8.53 -19.55
C ARG A 199 20.48 -8.03 -18.68
N GLU A 200 19.29 -7.88 -19.27
CA GLU A 200 18.12 -7.34 -18.60
C GLU A 200 17.43 -8.39 -17.72
N ARG A 201 16.80 -7.93 -16.65
CA ARG A 201 15.88 -8.71 -15.81
C ARG A 201 16.46 -9.99 -15.21
N HIS A 202 17.75 -9.99 -14.87
CA HIS A 202 18.31 -11.08 -14.09
C HIS A 202 17.65 -11.12 -12.71
N ILE A 203 17.21 -12.31 -12.31
CA ILE A 203 16.63 -12.53 -10.99
C ILE A 203 17.71 -12.38 -9.94
N GLN A 204 17.52 -11.46 -9.04
CA GLN A 204 18.27 -11.33 -7.81
C GLN A 204 17.40 -11.80 -6.66
N ARG A 205 17.90 -12.72 -5.86
CA ARG A 205 17.21 -13.27 -4.69
C ARG A 205 18.10 -13.17 -3.48
N ARG A 206 17.57 -12.67 -2.36
CA ARG A 206 18.34 -12.46 -1.13
C ARG A 206 17.49 -12.68 0.10
N GLU A 207 18.09 -13.14 1.18
CA GLU A 207 17.43 -13.23 2.47
C GLU A 207 17.00 -11.82 2.93
N LEU A 208 15.83 -11.76 3.56
CA LEU A 208 15.27 -10.51 4.06
C LEU A 208 15.94 -10.11 5.39
N ALA A 209 16.85 -9.15 5.34
CA ALA A 209 17.52 -8.61 6.52
C ALA A 209 16.61 -7.65 7.28
N TYR A 210 16.89 -7.43 8.58
CA TYR A 210 16.23 -6.37 9.34
C TYR A 210 16.54 -4.99 8.76
N GLY A 211 15.54 -4.09 8.81
CA GLY A 211 15.62 -2.77 8.23
C GLY A 211 15.16 -2.73 6.77
N LYS A 212 15.52 -1.65 6.09
CA LYS A 212 15.01 -1.33 4.74
C LYS A 212 15.91 -1.88 3.65
N GLN A 213 15.30 -2.53 2.67
CA GLN A 213 15.93 -2.98 1.44
C GLN A 213 15.15 -2.37 0.29
N LEU A 214 15.81 -1.62 -0.56
CA LEU A 214 15.16 -0.87 -1.61
C LEU A 214 15.77 -1.14 -2.99
N MET A 215 14.96 -0.98 -4.02
CA MET A 215 15.30 -0.85 -5.42
C MET A 215 14.66 0.45 -5.92
N SER A 216 15.43 1.29 -6.59
CA SER A 216 14.94 2.56 -7.11
C SER A 216 15.64 2.97 -8.39
N SER A 217 14.99 3.85 -9.15
CA SER A 217 15.59 4.49 -10.31
C SER A 217 15.20 5.96 -10.36
N LEU A 218 16.20 6.81 -10.64
CA LEU A 218 16.04 8.25 -10.85
C LEU A 218 16.37 8.64 -12.29
N LYS A 219 16.29 7.70 -13.23
CA LYS A 219 16.68 7.93 -14.63
C LYS A 219 15.61 8.65 -15.46
N GLY A 220 14.45 8.95 -14.89
CA GLY A 220 13.31 9.53 -15.59
C GLY A 220 12.55 8.53 -16.46
N GLU A 221 13.07 7.31 -16.62
CA GLU A 221 12.43 6.20 -17.32
C GLU A 221 12.83 4.87 -16.72
N SER A 222 11.95 3.88 -16.81
CA SER A 222 12.27 2.49 -16.44
C SER A 222 13.38 1.98 -17.33
N SER A 223 14.41 1.40 -16.72
CA SER A 223 15.61 0.96 -17.44
C SER A 223 15.86 -0.52 -17.23
N HIS A 224 16.80 -1.06 -18.01
CA HIS A 224 17.28 -2.42 -17.86
C HIS A 224 18.10 -2.67 -16.59
N GLN A 225 18.45 -1.61 -15.82
CA GLN A 225 19.20 -1.75 -14.57
C GLN A 225 18.32 -2.19 -13.42
N GLU A 226 17.19 -1.50 -13.23
CA GLU A 226 16.21 -1.79 -12.18
C GLU A 226 14.83 -1.86 -12.80
N HIS A 227 14.16 -2.99 -12.61
CA HIS A 227 12.80 -3.16 -13.06
C HIS A 227 11.84 -2.78 -11.92
N PRO A 228 10.73 -2.07 -12.18
CA PRO A 228 9.76 -1.68 -11.15
C PRO A 228 8.93 -2.89 -10.68
N PHE A 229 9.61 -3.83 -10.03
CA PHE A 229 9.08 -5.11 -9.56
C PHE A 229 9.81 -5.55 -8.29
N GLN A 230 9.05 -6.04 -7.32
CA GLN A 230 9.57 -6.75 -6.15
C GLN A 230 8.63 -7.89 -5.76
N ALA A 231 9.19 -8.94 -5.18
CA ALA A 231 8.39 -10.02 -4.64
C ALA A 231 8.99 -10.57 -3.33
N LEU A 232 8.11 -10.91 -2.40
CA LEU A 232 8.42 -11.77 -1.27
C LEU A 232 8.15 -13.20 -1.69
N VAL A 233 9.14 -14.06 -1.56
CA VAL A 233 9.03 -15.47 -1.87
C VAL A 233 9.38 -16.31 -0.65
N THR A 234 8.64 -17.37 -0.38
CA THR A 234 8.99 -18.27 0.71
C THR A 234 10.32 -18.96 0.43
N LYS A 235 11.10 -19.25 1.48
CA LYS A 235 12.41 -19.92 1.34
C LYS A 235 12.27 -21.27 0.61
N GLY A 236 13.07 -21.45 -0.43
CA GLY A 236 12.99 -22.64 -1.27
C GLY A 236 11.90 -22.60 -2.36
N CYS A 237 11.17 -21.50 -2.48
CA CYS A 237 10.23 -21.29 -3.57
C CYS A 237 10.92 -21.37 -4.93
N ASP A 238 10.30 -22.08 -5.86
CA ASP A 238 10.71 -22.22 -7.26
C ASP A 238 9.56 -21.87 -8.21
N GLN A 239 9.60 -22.31 -9.45
CA GLN A 239 8.56 -22.02 -10.44
C GLN A 239 7.27 -22.83 -10.24
N GLU A 240 7.29 -23.86 -9.41
CA GLU A 240 6.18 -24.79 -9.21
C GLU A 240 5.73 -24.90 -7.74
N HIS A 241 6.58 -24.45 -6.80
CA HIS A 241 6.33 -24.62 -5.36
C HIS A 241 6.60 -23.33 -4.58
N GLY A 242 5.83 -23.12 -3.52
CA GLY A 242 5.96 -22.03 -2.56
C GLY A 242 4.93 -20.94 -2.75
N LYS A 243 5.04 -19.89 -1.92
CA LYS A 243 4.17 -18.71 -1.99
C LYS A 243 4.96 -17.51 -2.51
N VAL A 244 4.30 -16.66 -3.29
CA VAL A 244 4.86 -15.44 -3.84
C VAL A 244 3.87 -14.30 -3.66
N TYR A 245 4.31 -13.21 -3.03
CA TYR A 245 3.58 -11.95 -2.96
C TYR A 245 4.36 -10.92 -3.77
N ALA A 246 3.83 -10.52 -4.91
CA ALA A 246 4.52 -9.67 -5.87
C ALA A 246 3.82 -8.32 -6.04
N MET A 247 4.63 -7.28 -6.21
CA MET A 247 4.19 -5.96 -6.65
C MET A 247 4.89 -5.60 -7.96
N HIS A 248 4.11 -5.14 -8.93
CA HIS A 248 4.60 -4.61 -10.19
C HIS A 248 4.01 -3.22 -10.41
N PHE A 249 4.86 -2.24 -10.68
CA PHE A 249 4.45 -0.85 -10.83
C PHE A 249 4.19 -0.50 -12.31
N VAL A 250 2.97 -0.10 -12.61
CA VAL A 250 2.58 0.29 -13.97
C VAL A 250 2.93 1.76 -14.19
N TYR A 251 4.22 2.04 -14.17
CA TYR A 251 4.77 3.38 -14.34
C TYR A 251 6.19 3.28 -14.91
N SER A 252 6.55 4.18 -15.80
CA SER A 252 7.86 4.14 -16.47
C SER A 252 8.84 5.23 -16.00
N GLY A 253 8.44 6.11 -15.09
CA GLY A 253 9.28 7.17 -14.54
C GLY A 253 10.14 6.74 -13.34
N ASN A 254 10.56 7.71 -12.54
CA ASN A 254 11.30 7.46 -11.31
C ASN A 254 10.46 6.69 -10.31
N PHE A 255 10.98 5.60 -9.80
CA PHE A 255 10.24 4.72 -8.88
C PHE A 255 11.08 4.29 -7.70
N ILE A 256 10.37 3.82 -6.67
CA ILE A 256 10.93 3.08 -5.55
C ILE A 256 10.06 1.85 -5.28
N ALA A 257 10.74 0.73 -5.01
CA ALA A 257 10.18 -0.48 -4.44
C ALA A 257 10.99 -0.80 -3.20
N GLN A 258 10.36 -0.81 -2.02
CA GLN A 258 11.04 -1.01 -0.76
C GLN A 258 10.35 -2.07 0.07
N THR A 259 11.17 -2.92 0.69
CA THR A 259 10.73 -3.90 1.69
C THR A 259 11.46 -3.64 2.99
N GLU A 260 10.72 -3.53 4.09
CA GLU A 260 11.25 -3.33 5.43
C GLU A 260 10.87 -4.51 6.33
N ARG A 261 11.87 -5.14 6.97
CA ARG A 261 11.66 -6.10 8.05
C ARG A 261 11.84 -5.41 9.39
N THR A 262 10.82 -5.43 10.23
CA THR A 262 10.78 -4.71 11.51
C THR A 262 11.36 -5.53 12.65
N GLN A 263 11.61 -4.88 13.81
CA GLN A 263 12.03 -5.54 15.06
C GLN A 263 11.01 -6.58 15.57
N PHE A 264 9.76 -6.48 15.16
CA PHE A 264 8.68 -7.41 15.53
C PHE A 264 8.52 -8.56 14.55
N ASP A 265 9.48 -8.71 13.64
CA ASP A 265 9.45 -9.72 12.57
C ASP A 265 8.24 -9.58 11.62
N MET A 266 7.77 -8.37 11.44
CA MET A 266 6.81 -8.01 10.41
C MET A 266 7.53 -7.50 9.16
N VAL A 267 6.87 -7.61 8.03
CA VAL A 267 7.36 -7.14 6.74
C VAL A 267 6.40 -6.12 6.15
N ARG A 268 6.93 -4.98 5.75
CA ARG A 268 6.22 -3.96 4.98
C ARG A 268 6.80 -3.85 3.58
N MET A 269 5.97 -4.07 2.57
CA MET A 269 6.29 -3.77 1.18
C MET A 269 5.60 -2.48 0.77
N VAL A 270 6.34 -1.57 0.14
CA VAL A 270 5.78 -0.34 -0.47
C VAL A 270 6.30 -0.17 -1.88
N MET A 271 5.49 0.48 -2.72
CA MET A 271 5.85 0.79 -4.11
C MET A 271 5.18 2.07 -4.58
N GLY A 272 5.92 2.89 -5.33
CA GLY A 272 5.38 4.13 -5.88
C GLY A 272 6.43 4.98 -6.61
N ILE A 273 6.06 6.22 -6.90
CA ILE A 273 6.99 7.23 -7.42
C ILE A 273 8.09 7.45 -6.39
N SER A 274 9.35 7.53 -6.84
CA SER A 274 10.47 7.85 -5.95
C SER A 274 10.23 9.18 -5.22
N ALA A 275 10.40 9.16 -3.89
CA ALA A 275 10.31 10.38 -3.09
C ALA A 275 11.57 11.26 -3.21
N GLU A 276 12.66 10.72 -3.76
CA GLU A 276 13.86 11.51 -4.05
C GLU A 276 13.53 12.52 -5.16
N GLU A 277 13.82 13.79 -4.89
CA GLU A 277 13.53 14.92 -5.80
C GLU A 277 12.03 15.11 -6.12
N PHE A 278 11.12 14.38 -5.44
CA PHE A 278 9.69 14.58 -5.57
C PHE A 278 9.19 15.67 -4.62
N CYS A 279 8.54 16.67 -5.19
CA CYS A 279 7.86 17.72 -4.45
C CYS A 279 6.71 18.27 -5.27
N TRP A 280 5.47 18.01 -4.81
CA TRP A 280 4.28 18.48 -5.49
C TRP A 280 3.53 19.48 -4.63
N GLN A 281 3.25 20.66 -5.18
CA GLN A 281 2.46 21.68 -4.50
C GLN A 281 0.97 21.38 -4.71
N LEU A 282 0.27 21.08 -3.62
CA LEU A 282 -1.15 20.77 -3.62
C LEU A 282 -1.92 21.96 -3.07
N THR A 283 -2.37 22.82 -3.96
CA THR A 283 -3.17 24.03 -3.61
C THR A 283 -4.59 23.65 -3.17
N PRO A 284 -5.31 24.51 -2.42
CA PRO A 284 -6.71 24.25 -2.08
C PRO A 284 -7.56 23.88 -3.29
N GLY A 285 -8.31 22.79 -3.19
CA GLY A 285 -9.16 22.24 -4.24
C GLY A 285 -8.42 21.45 -5.34
N SER A 286 -7.09 21.37 -5.30
CA SER A 286 -6.34 20.54 -6.24
C SER A 286 -6.12 19.12 -5.78
N SER A 287 -5.78 18.23 -6.70
CA SER A 287 -5.52 16.82 -6.42
C SER A 287 -4.27 16.30 -7.11
N PHE A 288 -3.78 15.16 -6.64
CA PHE A 288 -2.68 14.39 -7.20
C PHE A 288 -3.08 12.92 -7.34
N GLN A 289 -2.88 12.35 -8.54
CA GLN A 289 -3.12 10.94 -8.81
C GLN A 289 -1.79 10.18 -8.86
N ALA A 290 -1.60 9.21 -7.97
CA ALA A 290 -0.49 8.28 -8.06
C ALA A 290 -0.75 7.20 -9.13
N PRO A 291 0.29 6.67 -9.81
CA PRO A 291 0.17 5.53 -10.73
C PRO A 291 -0.36 4.26 -10.04
N GLY A 292 -0.68 3.22 -10.85
CA GLY A 292 -1.18 1.93 -10.38
C GLY A 292 -0.15 0.83 -10.35
#